data_bde910556a9afabc068f5a73e0b3f822
#
_entry.id   bde910556a9afabc068f5a73e0b3f822
#
_cell.length_a   1.000
_cell.length_b   1.000
_cell.length_c   1.000
_cell.angle_alpha   90.00
_cell.angle_beta   90.00
_cell.angle_gamma   90.00
#
_symmetry.space_group_name_H-M   'P 1'
#
loop_
_entity.id
_entity.type
_entity.pdbx_description
1 polymer ?
#
loop_
_entity_poly.entity_id
_entity_poly.type
_entity_poly.pdbx_seq_one_letter_code
_entity_poly.pdbx_strand_id
1 'polypeptide(L)'
;MRWLALLALLLCAVAQAGERIRYCDHPVYPPISWSDGQQIRGLAPEVVRAVFGELGYEVEFVTLGNWKRCLLDAAAGRVDAVLAYRTPQRDDGLRFSSVPVLREEVAIFYNRRHPVRFRQLDDLARYRGGLLFGESYGPDFDRFVASHDNIEWVSTSRQNFGKLVRQRIDFIIHERRTGRLFAEQLLGGEDIRVLPTPLTVDYLRIAVSRHSPLAARMTEIDAALQRRVDDGSIARWLDASEAGYRVMLGGGVPR
;
A
#
# COMPACT_ATOMS: atom_id res chain seq x y z
N MET A 1 25.04 57.79 -2.56
CA MET A 1 24.39 57.03 -1.46
C MET A 1 23.10 56.26 -1.85
N ARG A 2 22.68 56.22 -3.14
CA ARG A 2 21.42 55.56 -3.60
C ARG A 2 21.63 54.12 -4.14
N TRP A 3 22.87 53.63 -4.26
CA TRP A 3 23.21 52.32 -4.85
C TRP A 3 23.42 51.22 -3.82
N LEU A 4 23.61 51.58 -2.52
CA LEU A 4 23.77 50.60 -1.42
C LEU A 4 22.43 50.03 -0.88
N ALA A 5 21.31 50.69 -1.17
CA ALA A 5 19.99 50.24 -0.73
C ALA A 5 19.38 49.15 -1.63
N LEU A 6 19.85 49.02 -2.89
CA LEU A 6 19.37 47.99 -3.83
C LEU A 6 20.03 46.62 -3.63
N LEU A 7 21.19 46.54 -2.95
CA LEU A 7 21.89 45.28 -2.69
C LEU A 7 21.36 44.53 -1.47
N ALA A 8 20.65 45.22 -0.57
CA ALA A 8 20.06 44.58 0.63
C ALA A 8 18.75 43.85 0.40
N LEU A 9 18.08 44.06 -0.73
CA LEU A 9 16.79 43.41 -1.07
C LEU A 9 16.94 42.08 -1.82
N LEU A 10 18.15 41.70 -2.23
CA LEU A 10 18.41 40.47 -3.01
C LEU A 10 18.82 39.26 -2.13
N LEU A 11 18.90 39.41 -0.81
CA LEU A 11 19.43 38.38 0.10
C LEU A 11 18.37 37.60 0.90
N CYS A 12 17.08 37.75 0.63
CA CYS A 12 16.00 37.07 1.37
C CYS A 12 15.21 36.00 0.59
N ALA A 13 15.74 35.52 -0.52
CA ALA A 13 15.24 34.28 -1.09
C ALA A 13 16.11 33.10 -0.59
N VAL A 14 16.17 32.90 0.71
CA VAL A 14 16.54 31.59 1.27
C VAL A 14 15.38 30.68 0.91
N ALA A 15 15.54 29.91 -0.17
CA ALA A 15 14.66 28.78 -0.43
C ALA A 15 14.67 27.94 0.85
N GLN A 16 13.59 28.01 1.64
CA GLN A 16 13.35 27.04 2.68
C GLN A 16 13.19 25.70 1.96
N ALA A 17 14.29 24.97 1.82
CA ALA A 17 14.19 23.55 1.50
C ALA A 17 13.31 22.95 2.58
N GLY A 18 12.13 22.48 2.19
CA GLY A 18 11.19 21.86 3.12
C GLY A 18 11.91 20.76 3.90
N GLU A 19 11.59 20.63 5.18
CA GLU A 19 12.10 19.52 5.98
C GLU A 19 11.74 18.21 5.24
N ARG A 20 12.72 17.30 5.12
CA ARG A 20 12.54 16.07 4.33
C ARG A 20 12.05 14.96 5.24
N ILE A 21 11.03 14.23 4.78
CA ILE A 21 10.54 13.01 5.41
C ILE A 21 10.76 11.80 4.51
N ARG A 22 11.00 10.65 5.13
CA ARG A 22 11.23 9.38 4.46
C ARG A 22 9.96 8.53 4.50
N TYR A 23 9.37 8.32 3.33
CA TYR A 23 8.22 7.45 3.15
C TYR A 23 8.66 6.11 2.56
N CYS A 24 8.45 5.00 3.28
CA CYS A 24 8.76 3.68 2.75
C CYS A 24 7.61 3.16 1.91
N ASP A 25 7.94 2.78 0.69
CA ASP A 25 7.01 2.19 -0.27
C ASP A 25 7.45 0.79 -0.70
N HIS A 26 6.48 -0.04 -1.04
CA HIS A 26 6.68 -1.34 -1.67
C HIS A 26 5.95 -1.37 -3.01
N PRO A 27 6.59 -0.87 -4.12
CA PRO A 27 5.92 -0.54 -5.37
C PRO A 27 5.61 -1.76 -6.23
N VAL A 28 4.97 -2.76 -5.62
CA VAL A 28 4.43 -3.99 -6.23
C VAL A 28 2.96 -4.21 -5.83
N TYR A 29 2.24 -3.14 -5.49
CA TYR A 29 0.87 -3.11 -5.01
C TYR A 29 -0.02 -2.18 -5.87
N PRO A 30 -0.18 -2.46 -7.18
CA PRO A 30 -1.01 -1.63 -8.07
C PRO A 30 -2.51 -1.75 -7.71
N PRO A 31 -3.30 -0.68 -7.85
CA PRO A 31 -2.93 0.66 -8.32
C PRO A 31 -2.47 1.59 -7.19
N ILE A 32 -2.26 1.05 -5.99
CA ILE A 32 -1.88 1.85 -4.82
C ILE A 32 -0.44 2.34 -4.95
N SER A 33 0.49 1.42 -5.24
CA SER A 33 1.90 1.74 -5.48
C SER A 33 2.52 0.75 -6.46
N TRP A 34 3.16 1.27 -7.51
CA TRP A 34 3.82 0.47 -8.53
C TRP A 34 4.98 1.24 -9.17
N SER A 35 5.91 0.52 -9.79
CA SER A 35 7.05 1.13 -10.48
C SER A 35 6.91 0.96 -11.98
N ASP A 36 7.21 2.03 -12.73
CA ASP A 36 7.39 1.99 -14.18
C ASP A 36 8.85 1.73 -14.60
N GLY A 37 9.72 1.44 -13.64
CA GLY A 37 11.16 1.26 -13.82
C GLY A 37 11.97 2.54 -13.61
N GLN A 38 11.35 3.70 -13.59
CA GLN A 38 11.98 5.01 -13.35
C GLN A 38 11.48 5.66 -12.08
N GLN A 39 10.18 5.59 -11.82
CA GLN A 39 9.51 6.26 -10.72
C GLN A 39 8.50 5.34 -10.02
N ILE A 40 8.22 5.66 -8.76
CA ILE A 40 7.10 5.09 -8.03
C ILE A 40 5.86 5.91 -8.40
N ARG A 41 4.83 5.20 -8.87
CA ARG A 41 3.53 5.72 -9.27
C ARG A 41 2.42 5.08 -8.44
N GLY A 42 1.25 5.65 -8.48
CA GLY A 42 0.09 5.10 -7.80
C GLY A 42 -0.63 6.10 -6.92
N LEU A 43 -1.68 5.64 -6.28
CA LEU A 43 -2.43 6.44 -5.30
C LEU A 43 -1.53 6.89 -4.15
N ALA A 44 -0.69 6.01 -3.61
CA ALA A 44 0.14 6.29 -2.44
C ALA A 44 1.09 7.48 -2.64
N PRO A 45 1.92 7.54 -3.70
CA PRO A 45 2.78 8.69 -3.92
C PRO A 45 2.02 10.01 -4.12
N GLU A 46 0.83 9.99 -4.75
CA GLU A 46 0.00 11.20 -4.89
C GLU A 46 -0.50 11.69 -3.53
N VAL A 47 -1.04 10.78 -2.71
CA VAL A 47 -1.55 11.10 -1.38
C VAL A 47 -0.45 11.65 -0.49
N VAL A 48 0.69 10.97 -0.40
CA VAL A 48 1.75 11.37 0.56
C VAL A 48 2.41 12.68 0.13
N ARG A 49 2.63 12.91 -1.18
CA ARG A 49 3.12 14.21 -1.67
C ARG A 49 2.13 15.33 -1.36
N ALA A 50 0.83 15.13 -1.61
CA ALA A 50 -0.18 16.15 -1.40
C ALA A 50 -0.37 16.45 0.10
N VAL A 51 -0.44 15.44 0.95
CA VAL A 51 -0.67 15.61 2.40
C VAL A 51 0.57 16.20 3.07
N PHE A 52 1.74 15.61 2.87
CA PHE A 52 2.96 16.08 3.53
C PHE A 52 3.52 17.37 2.92
N GLY A 53 3.34 17.57 1.60
CA GLY A 53 3.68 18.83 0.94
C GLY A 53 2.87 20.02 1.46
N GLU A 54 1.58 19.82 1.75
CA GLU A 54 0.74 20.84 2.40
C GLU A 54 1.22 21.19 3.81
N LEU A 55 1.85 20.25 4.51
CA LEU A 55 2.46 20.45 5.81
C LEU A 55 3.89 21.05 5.74
N GLY A 56 4.40 21.31 4.53
CA GLY A 56 5.71 21.92 4.31
C GLY A 56 6.86 20.92 4.16
N TYR A 57 6.59 19.62 4.02
CA TYR A 57 7.62 18.58 3.89
C TYR A 57 7.87 18.19 2.43
N GLU A 58 9.14 17.88 2.12
CA GLU A 58 9.53 17.15 0.91
C GLU A 58 9.53 15.65 1.19
N VAL A 59 8.95 14.84 0.30
CA VAL A 59 8.86 13.38 0.48
C VAL A 59 9.97 12.67 -0.27
N GLU A 60 10.84 11.99 0.48
CA GLU A 60 11.81 11.04 -0.04
C GLU A 60 11.21 9.62 -0.04
N PHE A 61 11.08 9.01 -1.23
CA PHE A 61 10.58 7.64 -1.36
C PHE A 61 11.70 6.63 -1.17
N VAL A 62 11.52 5.70 -0.23
CA VAL A 62 12.48 4.65 0.12
C VAL A 62 11.86 3.29 -0.17
N THR A 63 12.62 2.40 -0.81
CA THR A 63 12.22 0.99 -1.05
C THR A 63 13.19 0.05 -0.34
N LEU A 64 12.67 -0.90 0.43
CA LEU A 64 13.47 -1.76 1.32
C LEU A 64 13.36 -3.26 0.98
N GLY A 65 12.99 -3.57 -0.26
CA GLY A 65 12.97 -4.93 -0.79
C GLY A 65 11.72 -5.75 -0.46
N ASN A 66 11.11 -5.60 0.73
CA ASN A 66 9.82 -6.22 1.06
C ASN A 66 9.02 -5.40 2.07
N TRP A 67 7.71 -5.65 2.11
CA TRP A 67 6.77 -4.92 2.94
C TRP A 67 7.05 -5.07 4.44
N LYS A 68 7.37 -6.27 4.91
CA LYS A 68 7.70 -6.49 6.33
C LYS A 68 8.83 -5.59 6.80
N ARG A 69 9.84 -5.36 5.96
CA ARG A 69 10.97 -4.49 6.29
C ARG A 69 10.57 -3.02 6.37
N CYS A 70 9.70 -2.55 5.48
CA CYS A 70 9.11 -1.20 5.59
C CYS A 70 8.42 -1.00 6.95
N LEU A 71 7.59 -1.95 7.38
CA LEU A 71 6.89 -1.88 8.66
C LEU A 71 7.86 -1.86 9.85
N LEU A 72 8.89 -2.71 9.85
CA LEU A 72 9.90 -2.77 10.91
C LEU A 72 10.73 -1.48 10.98
N ASP A 73 11.09 -0.91 9.83
CA ASP A 73 11.87 0.32 9.78
C ASP A 73 11.03 1.54 10.17
N ALA A 74 9.74 1.57 9.83
CA ALA A 74 8.82 2.60 10.32
C ALA A 74 8.61 2.50 11.83
N ALA A 75 8.37 1.32 12.37
CA ALA A 75 8.21 1.12 13.81
C ALA A 75 9.48 1.54 14.59
N ALA A 76 10.66 1.36 13.99
CA ALA A 76 11.95 1.71 14.59
C ALA A 76 12.41 3.16 14.33
N GLY A 77 11.61 3.98 13.62
CA GLY A 77 11.95 5.37 13.29
C GLY A 77 13.01 5.56 12.21
N ARG A 78 13.36 4.50 11.47
CA ARG A 78 14.29 4.59 10.33
C ARG A 78 13.66 5.17 9.07
N VAL A 79 12.35 5.12 8.97
CA VAL A 79 11.52 5.87 8.02
C VAL A 79 10.37 6.52 8.77
N ASP A 80 9.84 7.62 8.23
CA ASP A 80 8.85 8.45 8.93
C ASP A 80 7.43 7.95 8.75
N ALA A 81 7.09 7.44 7.57
CA ALA A 81 5.72 7.07 7.24
C ALA A 81 5.63 5.88 6.26
N VAL A 82 4.49 5.22 6.30
CA VAL A 82 4.03 4.20 5.36
C VAL A 82 2.51 4.35 5.15
N LEU A 83 1.95 3.74 4.11
CA LEU A 83 0.51 3.46 4.04
C LEU A 83 0.26 2.01 4.48
N ALA A 84 -0.60 1.80 5.49
CA ALA A 84 -0.82 0.48 6.06
C ALA A 84 -2.24 0.31 6.62
N TYR A 85 -2.68 -0.94 6.75
CA TYR A 85 -3.81 -1.29 7.61
C TYR A 85 -3.40 -1.18 9.07
N ARG A 86 -4.32 -0.69 9.90
CA ARG A 86 -4.10 -0.61 11.34
C ARG A 86 -4.34 -1.97 11.98
N THR A 87 -3.37 -2.40 12.79
CA THR A 87 -3.52 -3.58 13.65
C THR A 87 -3.02 -3.24 15.06
N PRO A 88 -3.48 -3.96 16.11
CA PRO A 88 -2.99 -3.76 17.47
C PRO A 88 -1.45 -3.83 17.56
N GLN A 89 -0.82 -4.78 16.87
CA GLN A 89 0.64 -4.97 16.88
C GLN A 89 1.39 -3.80 16.22
N ARG A 90 0.77 -3.15 15.23
CA ARG A 90 1.37 -1.98 14.57
C ARG A 90 1.20 -0.70 15.39
N ASP A 91 0.20 -0.62 16.25
CA ASP A 91 -0.04 0.54 17.13
C ASP A 91 1.10 0.77 18.12
N ASP A 92 1.91 -0.24 18.44
CA ASP A 92 3.07 -0.09 19.33
C ASP A 92 4.12 0.87 18.76
N GLY A 93 4.41 0.77 17.45
CA GLY A 93 5.44 1.58 16.76
C GLY A 93 4.90 2.71 15.90
N LEU A 94 3.61 2.69 15.55
CA LEU A 94 3.01 3.60 14.58
C LEU A 94 1.81 4.37 15.15
N ARG A 95 1.57 5.55 14.59
CA ARG A 95 0.31 6.30 14.74
C ARG A 95 -0.41 6.33 13.40
N PHE A 96 -1.70 6.02 13.41
CA PHE A 96 -2.51 5.96 12.22
C PHE A 96 -3.41 7.18 12.08
N SER A 97 -3.59 7.66 10.84
CA SER A 97 -4.59 8.68 10.54
C SER A 97 -5.99 8.17 10.93
N SER A 98 -6.82 9.05 11.48
CA SER A 98 -8.23 8.76 11.75
C SER A 98 -9.04 8.71 10.46
N VAL A 99 -8.68 9.55 9.49
CA VAL A 99 -9.25 9.56 8.15
C VAL A 99 -8.59 8.45 7.32
N PRO A 100 -9.34 7.53 6.71
CA PRO A 100 -8.77 6.53 5.82
C PRO A 100 -8.42 7.12 4.45
N VAL A 101 -7.36 6.60 3.84
CA VAL A 101 -7.02 6.88 2.44
C VAL A 101 -7.98 6.12 1.52
N LEU A 102 -8.21 4.84 1.81
CA LEU A 102 -9.00 3.97 0.95
C LEU A 102 -9.67 2.86 1.77
N ARG A 103 -10.92 2.53 1.41
CA ARG A 103 -11.61 1.33 1.85
C ARG A 103 -11.28 0.18 0.90
N GLU A 104 -10.71 -0.89 1.42
CA GLU A 104 -10.32 -2.07 0.64
C GLU A 104 -11.15 -3.29 1.03
N GLU A 105 -11.58 -4.06 0.03
CA GLU A 105 -12.15 -5.38 0.22
C GLU A 105 -11.04 -6.41 0.06
N VAL A 106 -10.74 -7.12 1.12
CA VAL A 106 -9.83 -8.27 1.11
C VAL A 106 -10.65 -9.51 0.76
N ALA A 107 -10.22 -10.25 -0.25
CA ALA A 107 -10.99 -11.35 -0.79
C ALA A 107 -10.14 -12.60 -1.06
N ILE A 108 -10.81 -13.73 -1.18
CA ILE A 108 -10.21 -15.01 -1.50
C ILE A 108 -10.20 -15.16 -3.02
N PHE A 109 -9.00 -15.33 -3.61
CA PHE A 109 -8.79 -15.67 -4.99
C PHE A 109 -8.46 -17.16 -5.11
N TYR A 110 -8.97 -17.81 -6.15
CA TYR A 110 -8.78 -19.23 -6.41
C TYR A 110 -8.75 -19.53 -7.92
N ASN A 111 -8.25 -20.69 -8.30
CA ASN A 111 -8.33 -21.14 -9.68
C ASN A 111 -9.69 -21.85 -9.91
N ARG A 112 -10.44 -21.48 -10.95
CA ARG A 112 -11.75 -22.08 -11.27
C ARG A 112 -11.70 -23.59 -11.49
N ARG A 113 -10.54 -24.15 -11.85
CA ARG A 113 -10.33 -25.58 -12.01
C ARG A 113 -10.22 -26.33 -10.68
N HIS A 114 -9.92 -25.59 -9.59
CA HIS A 114 -9.88 -26.07 -8.21
C HIS A 114 -10.65 -25.10 -7.30
N PRO A 115 -12.01 -25.16 -7.33
CA PRO A 115 -12.83 -24.22 -6.60
C PRO A 115 -12.65 -24.35 -5.08
N VAL A 116 -12.48 -23.22 -4.41
CA VAL A 116 -12.49 -23.13 -2.97
C VAL A 116 -13.91 -22.90 -2.47
N ARG A 117 -14.37 -23.75 -1.56
CA ARG A 117 -15.65 -23.59 -0.85
C ARG A 117 -15.37 -22.89 0.46
N PHE A 118 -15.97 -21.74 0.68
CA PHE A 118 -15.74 -20.89 1.82
C PHE A 118 -17.07 -20.38 2.40
N ARG A 119 -17.29 -20.64 3.68
CA ARG A 119 -18.38 -20.08 4.50
C ARG A 119 -17.83 -19.46 5.77
N GLN A 120 -16.75 -20.03 6.32
CA GLN A 120 -16.05 -19.62 7.54
C GLN A 120 -14.57 -19.95 7.42
N LEU A 121 -13.74 -19.38 8.30
CA LEU A 121 -12.28 -19.51 8.25
C LEU A 121 -11.81 -20.98 8.31
N ASP A 122 -12.45 -21.81 9.12
CA ASP A 122 -12.09 -23.22 9.26
C ASP A 122 -12.22 -24.01 7.94
N ASP A 123 -13.03 -23.52 7.01
CA ASP A 123 -13.14 -24.14 5.67
C ASP A 123 -11.81 -24.08 4.92
N LEU A 124 -10.95 -23.09 5.22
CA LEU A 124 -9.66 -22.91 4.57
C LEU A 124 -8.59 -23.89 5.07
N ALA A 125 -8.78 -24.54 6.21
CA ALA A 125 -7.80 -25.46 6.80
C ALA A 125 -7.43 -26.64 5.89
N ARG A 126 -8.34 -27.05 5.01
CA ARG A 126 -8.12 -28.15 4.05
C ARG A 126 -7.47 -27.72 2.73
N TYR A 127 -7.25 -26.44 2.52
CA TYR A 127 -6.67 -25.88 1.29
C TYR A 127 -5.29 -25.29 1.59
N ARG A 128 -4.40 -25.32 0.60
CA ARG A 128 -3.10 -24.64 0.67
C ARG A 128 -3.28 -23.19 0.28
N GLY A 129 -2.92 -22.27 1.16
CA GLY A 129 -3.00 -20.84 0.94
C GLY A 129 -1.64 -20.18 0.70
N GLY A 130 -1.66 -18.98 0.13
CA GLY A 130 -0.48 -18.14 -0.04
C GLY A 130 -0.70 -16.72 0.49
N LEU A 131 0.25 -16.21 1.28
CA LEU A 131 0.28 -14.86 1.83
C LEU A 131 1.61 -14.16 1.57
N LEU A 132 1.62 -12.84 1.74
CA LEU A 132 2.85 -12.04 1.71
C LEU A 132 3.43 -11.85 3.11
N PHE A 133 4.77 -11.85 3.21
CA PHE A 133 5.43 -11.52 4.46
C PHE A 133 5.04 -10.13 4.96
N GLY A 134 4.53 -10.03 6.17
CA GLY A 134 4.14 -8.79 6.85
C GLY A 134 2.69 -8.37 6.64
N GLU A 135 1.91 -9.13 5.87
CA GLU A 135 0.48 -8.87 5.76
C GLU A 135 -0.31 -9.40 6.95
N SER A 136 -1.43 -8.73 7.21
CA SER A 136 -2.38 -9.04 8.26
C SER A 136 -3.76 -8.61 7.77
N TYR A 137 -4.74 -9.47 7.95
CA TYR A 137 -6.11 -9.26 7.47
C TYR A 137 -7.14 -9.34 8.61
N GLY A 138 -6.71 -8.90 9.78
CA GLY A 138 -7.54 -8.83 10.98
C GLY A 138 -7.32 -10.00 11.95
N PRO A 139 -7.68 -9.79 13.23
CA PRO A 139 -7.27 -10.68 14.33
C PRO A 139 -7.78 -12.13 14.19
N ASP A 140 -8.94 -12.31 13.59
CA ASP A 140 -9.51 -13.67 13.43
C ASP A 140 -8.76 -14.45 12.37
N PHE A 141 -8.48 -13.81 11.22
CA PHE A 141 -7.69 -14.44 10.17
C PHE A 141 -6.24 -14.67 10.61
N ASP A 142 -5.64 -13.71 11.30
CA ASP A 142 -4.26 -13.81 11.79
C ASP A 142 -4.12 -14.96 12.81
N ARG A 143 -5.13 -15.18 13.68
CA ARG A 143 -5.18 -16.36 14.57
C ARG A 143 -5.33 -17.67 13.80
N PHE A 144 -6.18 -17.69 12.77
CA PHE A 144 -6.32 -18.85 11.89
C PHE A 144 -4.96 -19.21 11.27
N VAL A 145 -4.25 -18.24 10.69
CA VAL A 145 -2.94 -18.44 10.07
C VAL A 145 -1.89 -18.93 11.08
N ALA A 146 -1.91 -18.38 12.30
CA ALA A 146 -0.97 -18.79 13.37
C ALA A 146 -1.20 -20.22 13.87
N SER A 147 -2.40 -20.75 13.69
CA SER A 147 -2.79 -22.11 14.16
C SER A 147 -2.78 -23.18 13.07
N HIS A 148 -2.39 -22.84 11.84
CA HIS A 148 -2.41 -23.77 10.71
C HIS A 148 -1.13 -23.66 9.87
N ASP A 149 -0.61 -24.78 9.40
CA ASP A 149 0.65 -24.87 8.60
C ASP A 149 0.38 -24.89 7.10
N ASN A 150 -0.87 -24.71 6.67
CA ASN A 150 -1.29 -24.79 5.28
C ASN A 150 -1.04 -23.49 4.50
N ILE A 151 -0.36 -22.51 5.09
CA ILE A 151 -0.08 -21.20 4.49
C ILE A 151 1.39 -21.11 4.09
N GLU A 152 1.63 -20.80 2.82
CA GLU A 152 2.94 -20.51 2.27
C GLU A 152 3.18 -18.99 2.20
N TRP A 153 4.36 -18.54 2.64
CA TRP A 153 4.72 -17.14 2.66
C TRP A 153 5.68 -16.79 1.52
N VAL A 154 5.43 -15.68 0.85
CA VAL A 154 6.27 -15.18 -0.24
C VAL A 154 6.51 -13.67 -0.11
N SER A 155 7.46 -13.15 -0.89
CA SER A 155 7.80 -11.72 -0.86
C SER A 155 6.98 -10.87 -1.84
N THR A 156 6.32 -11.48 -2.85
CA THR A 156 5.58 -10.73 -3.86
C THR A 156 4.26 -11.40 -4.26
N SER A 157 3.25 -10.59 -4.55
CA SER A 157 1.96 -11.07 -5.06
C SER A 157 2.10 -11.86 -6.37
N ARG A 158 3.02 -11.45 -7.26
CA ARG A 158 3.30 -12.18 -8.50
C ARG A 158 3.69 -13.64 -8.26
N GLN A 159 4.46 -13.92 -7.19
CA GLN A 159 4.81 -15.30 -6.81
C GLN A 159 3.56 -16.10 -6.41
N ASN A 160 2.69 -15.54 -5.58
CA ASN A 160 1.45 -16.21 -5.15
C ASN A 160 0.48 -16.43 -6.32
N PHE A 161 0.21 -15.39 -7.12
CA PHE A 161 -0.64 -15.55 -8.30
C PHE A 161 -0.07 -16.56 -9.31
N GLY A 162 1.26 -16.57 -9.52
CA GLY A 162 1.92 -17.58 -10.34
C GLY A 162 1.79 -19.01 -9.80
N LYS A 163 1.80 -19.21 -8.48
CA LYS A 163 1.52 -20.51 -7.84
C LYS A 163 0.05 -20.90 -8.04
N LEU A 164 -0.88 -19.95 -7.87
CA LEU A 164 -2.31 -20.18 -8.01
C LEU A 164 -2.68 -20.58 -9.44
N VAL A 165 -2.13 -19.92 -10.46
CA VAL A 165 -2.30 -20.28 -11.88
C VAL A 165 -1.83 -21.72 -12.13
N ARG A 166 -0.66 -22.10 -11.56
CA ARG A 166 -0.07 -23.44 -11.68
C ARG A 166 -0.67 -24.47 -10.73
N GLN A 167 -1.71 -24.10 -9.96
CA GLN A 167 -2.41 -24.98 -9.01
C GLN A 167 -1.49 -25.59 -7.94
N ARG A 168 -0.42 -24.86 -7.59
CA ARG A 168 0.50 -25.26 -6.50
C ARG A 168 -0.04 -24.86 -5.12
N ILE A 169 -0.91 -23.88 -5.08
CA ILE A 169 -1.73 -23.48 -3.93
C ILE A 169 -3.18 -23.35 -4.41
N ASP A 170 -4.11 -23.46 -3.48
CA ASP A 170 -5.55 -23.50 -3.76
C ASP A 170 -6.19 -22.12 -3.66
N PHE A 171 -5.65 -21.27 -2.77
CA PHE A 171 -6.16 -19.91 -2.59
C PHE A 171 -5.05 -18.91 -2.24
N ILE A 172 -5.36 -17.65 -2.46
CA ILE A 172 -4.62 -16.50 -1.92
C ILE A 172 -5.60 -15.50 -1.33
N ILE A 173 -5.17 -14.80 -0.30
CA ILE A 173 -5.86 -13.63 0.22
C ILE A 173 -5.20 -12.40 -0.37
N HIS A 174 -6.00 -11.50 -0.92
CA HIS A 174 -5.51 -10.25 -1.49
C HIS A 174 -6.63 -9.23 -1.56
N GLU A 175 -6.27 -7.95 -1.61
CA GLU A 175 -7.22 -6.89 -1.93
C GLU A 175 -7.84 -7.14 -3.31
N ARG A 176 -9.16 -7.01 -3.36
CA ARG A 176 -9.95 -7.37 -4.54
C ARG A 176 -9.51 -6.63 -5.80
N ARG A 177 -9.24 -5.33 -5.70
CA ARG A 177 -8.83 -4.47 -6.81
C ARG A 177 -7.46 -4.90 -7.34
N THR A 178 -6.47 -4.92 -6.49
CA THR A 178 -5.08 -5.30 -6.81
C THR A 178 -5.00 -6.72 -7.32
N GLY A 179 -5.70 -7.66 -6.67
CA GLY A 179 -5.70 -9.06 -7.08
C GLY A 179 -6.27 -9.29 -8.47
N ARG A 180 -7.30 -8.53 -8.87
CA ARG A 180 -7.81 -8.57 -10.24
C ARG A 180 -6.78 -8.09 -11.25
N LEU A 181 -6.09 -6.99 -10.97
CA LEU A 181 -5.02 -6.48 -11.83
C LEU A 181 -3.88 -7.49 -11.98
N PHE A 182 -3.51 -8.20 -10.91
CA PHE A 182 -2.51 -9.28 -11.02
C PHE A 182 -3.00 -10.46 -11.85
N ALA A 183 -4.26 -10.86 -11.71
CA ALA A 183 -4.82 -11.93 -12.53
C ALA A 183 -4.85 -11.55 -14.02
N GLU A 184 -5.23 -10.33 -14.37
CA GLU A 184 -5.27 -9.82 -15.75
C GLU A 184 -3.90 -9.89 -16.45
N GLN A 185 -2.80 -9.85 -15.71
CA GLN A 185 -1.43 -9.79 -16.26
C GLN A 185 -0.80 -11.17 -16.52
N LEU A 186 -1.35 -12.21 -15.97
CA LEU A 186 -0.71 -13.52 -16.00
C LEU A 186 -1.27 -14.37 -17.11
N LEU A 187 -0.39 -15.06 -17.83
CA LEU A 187 -0.80 -16.14 -18.71
C LEU A 187 -1.47 -17.24 -17.87
N GLY A 188 -2.73 -17.55 -18.18
CA GLY A 188 -3.59 -18.43 -17.39
C GLY A 188 -4.35 -17.70 -16.26
N GLY A 189 -4.20 -16.38 -16.15
CA GLY A 189 -4.93 -15.57 -15.16
C GLY A 189 -6.43 -15.50 -15.45
N GLU A 190 -6.85 -15.78 -16.68
CA GLU A 190 -8.25 -15.93 -17.05
C GLU A 190 -8.97 -17.09 -16.32
N ASP A 191 -8.23 -17.99 -15.69
CA ASP A 191 -8.78 -19.04 -14.83
C ASP A 191 -8.92 -18.59 -13.36
N ILE A 192 -8.34 -17.47 -12.97
CA ILE A 192 -8.45 -16.97 -11.61
C ILE A 192 -9.84 -16.36 -11.37
N ARG A 193 -10.39 -16.69 -10.23
CA ARG A 193 -11.68 -16.18 -9.74
C ARG A 193 -11.49 -15.59 -8.35
N VAL A 194 -12.40 -14.70 -7.99
CA VAL A 194 -12.49 -14.11 -6.65
C VAL A 194 -13.87 -14.45 -6.07
N LEU A 195 -13.91 -14.84 -4.81
CA LEU A 195 -15.18 -15.06 -4.14
C LEU A 195 -15.98 -13.75 -4.06
N PRO A 196 -17.31 -13.80 -4.26
CA PRO A 196 -18.14 -12.59 -4.27
C PRO A 196 -18.14 -11.88 -2.90
N THR A 197 -18.23 -12.64 -1.82
CA THR A 197 -18.18 -12.11 -0.47
C THR A 197 -16.72 -11.85 -0.06
N PRO A 198 -16.35 -10.65 0.40
CA PRO A 198 -15.01 -10.40 0.91
C PRO A 198 -14.79 -11.19 2.21
N LEU A 199 -13.53 -11.56 2.46
CA LEU A 199 -13.11 -12.13 3.73
C LEU A 199 -13.24 -11.09 4.84
N THR A 200 -12.77 -9.88 4.56
CA THR A 200 -12.87 -8.72 5.43
C THR A 200 -12.86 -7.43 4.62
N VAL A 201 -13.21 -6.34 5.29
CA VAL A 201 -13.07 -4.98 4.78
C VAL A 201 -12.13 -4.25 5.71
N ASP A 202 -11.09 -3.64 5.15
CA ASP A 202 -10.13 -2.87 5.91
C ASP A 202 -9.91 -1.49 5.29
N TYR A 203 -9.22 -0.62 6.02
CA TYR A 203 -9.00 0.76 5.65
C TYR A 203 -7.51 1.06 5.59
N LEU A 204 -7.01 1.33 4.37
CA LEU A 204 -5.66 1.80 4.17
C LEU A 204 -5.52 3.22 4.75
N ARG A 205 -4.50 3.45 5.57
CA ARG A 205 -4.30 4.69 6.32
C ARG A 205 -2.87 5.18 6.19
N ILE A 206 -2.66 6.47 6.34
CA ILE A 206 -1.32 7.01 6.60
C ILE A 206 -0.92 6.54 8.01
N ALA A 207 0.21 5.86 8.10
CA ALA A 207 0.81 5.43 9.35
C ALA A 207 2.17 6.12 9.52
N VAL A 208 2.34 6.80 10.62
CA VAL A 208 3.54 7.59 10.95
C VAL A 208 4.29 6.92 12.09
N SER A 209 5.60 6.84 11.99
CA SER A 209 6.45 6.36 13.08
C SER A 209 6.22 7.18 14.34
N ARG A 210 6.11 6.53 15.51
CA ARG A 210 6.02 7.24 16.80
C ARG A 210 7.29 8.01 17.12
N HIS A 211 8.42 7.69 16.48
CA HIS A 211 9.71 8.37 16.62
C HIS A 211 9.86 9.56 15.66
N SER A 212 8.96 9.71 14.67
CA SER A 212 8.98 10.83 13.74
C SER A 212 8.33 12.09 14.35
N PRO A 213 8.83 13.29 14.03
CA PRO A 213 8.16 14.55 14.40
C PRO A 213 6.72 14.64 13.83
N LEU A 214 6.42 13.94 12.75
CA LEU A 214 5.07 13.84 12.19
C LEU A 214 4.06 13.25 13.17
N ALA A 215 4.49 12.44 14.15
CA ALA A 215 3.59 11.84 15.14
C ALA A 215 2.86 12.88 16.01
N ALA A 216 3.42 14.05 16.19
CA ALA A 216 2.77 15.17 16.88
C ALA A 216 1.78 15.93 15.97
N ARG A 217 1.84 15.72 14.65
CA ARG A 217 1.07 16.45 13.65
C ARG A 217 -0.10 15.64 13.05
N MET A 218 -0.55 14.57 13.72
CA MET A 218 -1.60 13.69 13.20
C MET A 218 -2.91 14.43 12.89
N THR A 219 -3.29 15.43 13.70
CA THR A 219 -4.48 16.25 13.44
C THR A 219 -4.38 17.04 12.14
N GLU A 220 -3.20 17.57 11.83
CA GLU A 220 -2.94 18.29 10.56
C GLU A 220 -2.95 17.32 9.37
N ILE A 221 -2.34 16.13 9.55
CA ILE A 221 -2.37 15.05 8.54
C ILE A 221 -3.80 14.63 8.24
N ASP A 222 -4.62 14.40 9.28
CA ASP A 222 -6.04 14.07 9.13
C ASP A 222 -6.82 15.17 8.40
N ALA A 223 -6.59 16.43 8.75
CA ALA A 223 -7.25 17.56 8.10
C ALA A 223 -6.85 17.70 6.62
N ALA A 224 -5.55 17.52 6.30
CA ALA A 224 -5.08 17.56 4.93
C ALA A 224 -5.63 16.37 4.11
N LEU A 225 -5.67 15.17 4.70
CA LEU A 225 -6.23 13.99 4.06
C LEU A 225 -7.74 14.13 3.84
N GLN A 226 -8.48 14.65 4.83
CA GLN A 226 -9.92 14.87 4.70
C GLN A 226 -10.24 15.79 3.53
N ARG A 227 -9.47 16.87 3.32
CA ARG A 227 -9.64 17.74 2.15
C ARG A 227 -9.52 16.98 0.83
N ARG A 228 -8.57 16.01 0.72
CA ARG A 228 -8.37 15.19 -0.49
C ARG A 228 -9.48 14.15 -0.69
N VAL A 229 -10.12 13.73 0.39
CA VAL A 229 -11.33 12.90 0.33
C VAL A 229 -12.51 13.75 -0.16
N ASP A 230 -12.74 14.91 0.46
CA ASP A 230 -13.91 15.76 0.21
C ASP A 230 -13.90 16.38 -1.21
N ASP A 231 -12.72 16.75 -1.72
CA ASP A 231 -12.57 17.28 -3.08
C ASP A 231 -12.52 16.19 -4.17
N GLY A 232 -12.60 14.92 -3.80
CA GLY A 232 -12.59 13.76 -4.69
C GLY A 232 -11.21 13.44 -5.30
N SER A 233 -10.12 14.06 -4.81
CA SER A 233 -8.76 13.81 -5.33
C SER A 233 -8.36 12.36 -5.18
N ILE A 234 -8.68 11.72 -4.01
CA ILE A 234 -8.37 10.31 -3.77
C ILE A 234 -8.95 9.41 -4.87
N ALA A 235 -10.23 9.59 -5.21
CA ALA A 235 -10.90 8.81 -6.24
C ALA A 235 -10.26 9.05 -7.62
N ARG A 236 -10.04 10.30 -8.00
CA ARG A 236 -9.41 10.63 -9.28
C ARG A 236 -7.99 10.05 -9.41
N TRP A 237 -7.17 10.14 -8.36
CA TRP A 237 -5.81 9.58 -8.38
C TRP A 237 -5.82 8.05 -8.46
N LEU A 238 -6.75 7.40 -7.76
CA LEU A 238 -6.91 5.95 -7.84
C LEU A 238 -7.28 5.51 -9.26
N ASP A 239 -8.27 6.14 -9.88
CA ASP A 239 -8.72 5.81 -11.23
C ASP A 239 -7.61 6.08 -12.27
N ALA A 240 -6.91 7.22 -12.15
CA ALA A 240 -5.79 7.56 -13.01
C ALA A 240 -4.63 6.55 -12.85
N SER A 241 -4.34 6.13 -11.62
CA SER A 241 -3.32 5.11 -11.36
C SER A 241 -3.69 3.76 -11.96
N GLU A 242 -4.93 3.33 -11.81
CA GLU A 242 -5.40 2.06 -12.37
C GLU A 242 -5.32 2.06 -13.91
N ALA A 243 -5.74 3.16 -14.54
CA ALA A 243 -5.62 3.34 -15.98
C ALA A 243 -4.16 3.35 -16.45
N GLY A 244 -3.29 4.12 -15.76
CA GLY A 244 -1.86 4.20 -16.07
C GLY A 244 -1.15 2.87 -15.93
N TYR A 245 -1.50 2.07 -14.92
CA TYR A 245 -0.94 0.74 -14.73
C TYR A 245 -1.33 -0.21 -15.87
N ARG A 246 -2.60 -0.20 -16.32
CA ARG A 246 -3.03 -0.99 -17.48
C ARG A 246 -2.32 -0.58 -18.78
N VAL A 247 -2.10 0.72 -18.99
CA VAL A 247 -1.33 1.22 -20.15
C VAL A 247 0.11 0.70 -20.12
N MET A 248 0.77 0.77 -18.96
CA MET A 248 2.13 0.24 -18.78
C MET A 248 2.20 -1.25 -19.16
N LEU A 249 1.21 -2.04 -18.76
CA LEU A 249 1.15 -3.46 -19.09
C LEU A 249 0.91 -3.73 -20.58
N GLY A 250 0.03 -2.95 -21.23
CA GLY A 250 -0.27 -3.06 -22.65
C GLY A 250 0.89 -2.60 -23.56
N GLY A 251 1.75 -1.72 -23.06
CA GLY A 251 2.92 -1.20 -23.76
C GLY A 251 4.15 -2.12 -23.78
N GLY A 252 4.05 -3.33 -23.21
CA GLY A 252 5.15 -4.30 -23.19
C GLY A 252 6.26 -3.89 -22.21
N VAL A 253 6.12 -4.26 -20.94
CA VAL A 253 7.25 -4.27 -20.00
C VAL A 253 8.26 -5.31 -20.51
N PRO A 254 9.57 -4.98 -20.65
CA PRO A 254 10.59 -5.98 -20.91
C PRO A 254 10.49 -7.10 -19.87
N ARG A 255 10.50 -8.34 -20.33
CA ARG A 255 10.40 -9.57 -19.51
C ARG A 255 11.63 -9.76 -18.64
#